data_65d277a9f2883e6a3f46436e68b12276
#
_entry.id   65d277a9f2883e6a3f46436e68b12276
#
_cell.length_a   1.000
_cell.length_b   1.000
_cell.length_c   1.000
_cell.angle_alpha   90.00
_cell.angle_beta   90.00
_cell.angle_gamma   90.00
#
_symmetry.space_group_name_H-M   'P 1'
#
loop_
_entity.id
_entity.type
_entity.pdbx_description
1 polymer ?
#
loop_
_entity_poly.entity_id
_entity_poly.type
_entity_poly.pdbx_seq_one_letter_code
_entity_poly.pdbx_strand_id
1 'polypeptide(L)'
;LTQPELRIGTPRHAFPFSRGLVVESLVNAGASGNVAAAAARRIEQNLRLSRRSLVTPGELQALMVEVARDLAGEEVARAAQAQIPAFVDILVTARKGDLPFSRGVLARTLEDAGLTGREAYATASAVDVELRQEGVRSLSAEDIDNRTERALASRYGEHLRLTYRYLRHNRGKLGVISSGSTLPTPFSKGILTQSMLAAGVTPDVARKVARVTQRDLRGQEDRVVTRAAIRAKVEALLRDEVGPDVSARYRLLRVIRRPPRPVIVLLGGVSGTGKSFLAAEIAYRLGIARVVSTDSIREVMRAMVSPALLPTLHASTFSAWEALLPPGTPRPETPSKPELLAGFRDQVQQVNVGLGAVVARSVQEGSSLVLEGVHLVPGYLRADAFAGALVIPMLVTLPDPEEHRRHFQSRDVETAASRPLHRYMQYFGEIRAMQDELEDLARQEDVPLLDGLTLDESADQAVDVVLRRVMVALTPQERADLLGDPGDGEAAELTRGTVGN
;
A
#
# COMPACT_ATOMS: atom_id res chain seq x y z
N LEU A 1 -48.17 -50.84 15.34
CA LEU A 1 -48.53 -49.42 15.32
C LEU A 1 -47.27 -48.63 15.64
N THR A 2 -46.62 -48.02 14.64
CA THR A 2 -45.49 -47.10 14.76
C THR A 2 -45.92 -45.93 15.63
N GLN A 3 -45.24 -45.71 16.76
CA GLN A 3 -45.48 -44.53 17.59
C GLN A 3 -45.19 -43.26 16.76
N PRO A 4 -46.07 -42.24 16.83
CA PRO A 4 -45.85 -41.00 16.09
C PRO A 4 -44.55 -40.35 16.53
N GLU A 5 -43.80 -39.81 15.57
CA GLU A 5 -42.55 -39.12 15.81
C GLU A 5 -42.79 -37.87 16.69
N LEU A 6 -42.07 -37.81 17.81
CA LEU A 6 -42.17 -36.68 18.73
C LEU A 6 -41.46 -35.45 18.14
N ARG A 7 -42.17 -34.32 18.01
CA ARG A 7 -41.64 -33.08 17.41
C ARG A 7 -41.80 -31.92 18.38
N ILE A 8 -40.83 -31.00 18.31
CA ILE A 8 -40.81 -29.78 19.10
C ILE A 8 -41.01 -28.57 18.20
N GLY A 9 -41.91 -27.66 18.55
CA GLY A 9 -42.12 -26.45 17.74
C GLY A 9 -43.58 -26.00 17.69
N THR A 10 -43.94 -25.33 16.64
CA THR A 10 -45.32 -24.92 16.32
C THR A 10 -45.88 -25.75 15.17
N PRO A 11 -47.17 -25.76 14.89
CA PRO A 11 -47.75 -26.49 13.80
C PRO A 11 -47.16 -26.18 12.41
N ARG A 12 -46.59 -24.98 12.24
CA ARG A 12 -45.96 -24.53 10.99
C ARG A 12 -44.48 -24.83 10.91
N HIS A 13 -43.77 -24.91 12.08
CA HIS A 13 -42.33 -25.13 12.17
C HIS A 13 -42.07 -26.06 13.38
N ALA A 14 -41.85 -27.33 13.11
CA ALA A 14 -41.55 -28.31 14.15
C ALA A 14 -40.39 -29.22 13.72
N PHE A 15 -39.45 -29.47 14.64
CA PHE A 15 -38.29 -30.32 14.45
C PHE A 15 -38.44 -31.62 15.26
N PRO A 16 -37.76 -32.72 14.89
CA PRO A 16 -37.71 -33.92 15.68
C PRO A 16 -37.14 -33.62 17.08
N PHE A 17 -37.70 -34.26 18.11
CA PHE A 17 -37.15 -34.17 19.46
C PHE A 17 -35.72 -34.75 19.49
N SER A 18 -34.80 -33.98 20.07
CA SER A 18 -33.41 -34.38 20.22
C SER A 18 -33.00 -34.46 21.69
N ARG A 19 -32.66 -35.65 22.18
CA ARG A 19 -32.07 -35.82 23.50
C ARG A 19 -30.77 -35.05 23.68
N GLY A 20 -29.96 -34.93 22.63
CA GLY A 20 -28.72 -34.22 22.65
C GLY A 20 -28.88 -32.74 23.02
N LEU A 21 -29.89 -32.06 22.46
CA LEU A 21 -30.18 -30.66 22.77
C LEU A 21 -30.69 -30.44 24.22
N VAL A 22 -31.43 -31.41 24.76
CA VAL A 22 -31.84 -31.37 26.20
C VAL A 22 -30.63 -31.59 27.08
N VAL A 23 -29.78 -32.57 26.80
CA VAL A 23 -28.52 -32.78 27.53
C VAL A 23 -27.64 -31.54 27.48
N GLU A 24 -27.44 -30.94 26.33
CA GLU A 24 -26.65 -29.71 26.14
C GLU A 24 -27.23 -28.57 26.97
N SER A 25 -28.55 -28.38 27.01
CA SER A 25 -29.21 -27.33 27.79
C SER A 25 -28.99 -27.54 29.27
N LEU A 26 -29.10 -28.75 29.78
CA LEU A 26 -28.89 -29.06 31.20
C LEU A 26 -27.44 -29.00 31.64
N VAL A 27 -26.49 -29.39 30.79
CA VAL A 27 -25.06 -29.23 31.05
C VAL A 27 -24.68 -27.76 31.10
N ASN A 28 -25.19 -26.93 30.19
CA ASN A 28 -25.00 -25.48 30.20
C ASN A 28 -25.61 -24.84 31.49
N ALA A 29 -26.65 -25.45 32.05
CA ALA A 29 -27.26 -25.03 33.35
C ALA A 29 -26.47 -25.55 34.58
N GLY A 30 -25.36 -26.29 34.38
CA GLY A 30 -24.50 -26.78 35.47
C GLY A 30 -24.71 -28.23 35.88
N ALA A 31 -25.59 -28.99 35.19
CA ALA A 31 -25.74 -30.42 35.46
C ALA A 31 -24.51 -31.22 35.00
N SER A 32 -24.12 -32.27 35.73
CA SER A 32 -23.14 -33.20 35.25
C SER A 32 -23.67 -33.99 34.02
N GLY A 33 -22.78 -34.39 33.10
CA GLY A 33 -23.18 -35.08 31.89
C GLY A 33 -24.03 -36.32 32.10
N ASN A 34 -23.77 -37.10 33.16
CA ASN A 34 -24.52 -38.30 33.50
C ASN A 34 -25.95 -37.96 34.00
N VAL A 35 -26.08 -36.92 34.82
CA VAL A 35 -27.38 -36.44 35.33
C VAL A 35 -28.19 -35.82 34.20
N ALA A 36 -27.57 -35.00 33.32
CA ALA A 36 -28.22 -34.44 32.16
C ALA A 36 -28.74 -35.53 31.19
N ALA A 37 -27.97 -36.57 30.94
CA ALA A 37 -28.37 -37.72 30.13
C ALA A 37 -29.52 -38.50 30.76
N ALA A 38 -29.55 -38.70 32.09
CA ALA A 38 -30.64 -39.34 32.80
C ALA A 38 -31.90 -38.48 32.76
N ALA A 39 -31.79 -37.19 32.97
CA ALA A 39 -32.92 -36.22 32.86
C ALA A 39 -33.49 -36.21 31.41
N ALA A 40 -32.67 -36.17 30.39
CA ALA A 40 -33.16 -36.21 29.01
C ALA A 40 -33.91 -37.50 28.65
N ARG A 41 -33.50 -38.66 29.19
CA ARG A 41 -34.25 -39.91 29.03
C ARG A 41 -35.61 -39.85 29.73
N ARG A 42 -35.64 -39.34 30.97
CA ARG A 42 -36.88 -39.20 31.72
C ARG A 42 -37.84 -38.22 31.03
N ILE A 43 -37.35 -37.13 30.51
CA ILE A 43 -38.16 -36.15 29.74
C ILE A 43 -38.77 -36.84 28.50
N GLU A 44 -37.94 -37.54 27.72
CA GLU A 44 -38.45 -38.25 26.55
C GLU A 44 -39.53 -39.28 26.93
N GLN A 45 -39.31 -40.04 27.99
CA GLN A 45 -40.28 -41.01 28.46
C GLN A 45 -41.61 -40.35 28.89
N ASN A 46 -41.57 -39.23 29.65
CA ASN A 46 -42.75 -38.46 30.03
C ASN A 46 -43.51 -37.94 28.80
N LEU A 47 -42.81 -37.40 27.81
CA LEU A 47 -43.42 -36.91 26.57
C LEU A 47 -44.07 -38.04 25.75
N ARG A 48 -43.45 -39.21 25.69
CA ARG A 48 -44.03 -40.40 25.00
C ARG A 48 -45.25 -40.95 25.72
N LEU A 49 -45.25 -40.94 27.04
CA LEU A 49 -46.40 -41.36 27.83
C LEU A 49 -47.58 -40.42 27.67
N SER A 50 -47.36 -39.14 27.45
CA SER A 50 -48.40 -38.17 27.18
C SER A 50 -49.13 -38.34 25.84
N ARG A 51 -48.66 -39.24 24.99
CA ARG A 51 -49.17 -39.51 23.59
C ARG A 51 -49.28 -38.28 22.71
N ARG A 52 -48.54 -37.21 23.00
CA ARG A 52 -48.48 -36.01 22.17
C ARG A 52 -47.39 -36.16 21.11
N SER A 53 -47.74 -35.84 19.86
CA SER A 53 -46.78 -35.83 18.75
C SER A 53 -46.09 -34.48 18.55
N LEU A 54 -46.62 -33.39 19.16
CA LEU A 54 -46.11 -32.04 19.05
C LEU A 54 -46.09 -31.40 20.50
N VAL A 55 -44.96 -30.84 20.84
CA VAL A 55 -44.71 -30.13 22.11
C VAL A 55 -44.10 -28.78 21.81
N THR A 56 -44.55 -27.73 22.47
CA THR A 56 -43.95 -26.38 22.29
C THR A 56 -42.62 -26.30 23.02
N PRO A 57 -41.75 -25.41 22.59
CA PRO A 57 -40.46 -25.15 23.30
C PRO A 57 -40.66 -24.76 24.75
N GLY A 58 -41.71 -23.98 25.08
CA GLY A 58 -42.04 -23.57 26.46
C GLY A 58 -42.49 -24.76 27.35
N GLU A 59 -43.31 -25.67 26.80
CA GLU A 59 -43.70 -26.90 27.52
C GLU A 59 -42.48 -27.83 27.75
N LEU A 60 -41.60 -27.97 26.79
CA LEU A 60 -40.36 -28.72 26.95
C LEU A 60 -39.43 -28.10 27.98
N GLN A 61 -39.30 -26.76 28.00
CA GLN A 61 -38.51 -26.05 29.01
C GLN A 61 -39.11 -26.24 30.42
N ALA A 62 -40.42 -26.12 30.58
CA ALA A 62 -41.08 -26.33 31.88
C ALA A 62 -40.84 -27.75 32.40
N LEU A 63 -40.98 -28.77 31.57
CA LEU A 63 -40.70 -30.15 31.93
C LEU A 63 -39.23 -30.39 32.24
N MET A 64 -38.33 -29.73 31.49
CA MET A 64 -36.88 -29.78 31.73
C MET A 64 -36.50 -29.21 33.10
N VAL A 65 -37.09 -28.08 33.48
CA VAL A 65 -36.88 -27.42 34.77
C VAL A 65 -37.41 -28.32 35.93
N GLU A 66 -38.58 -28.93 35.74
CA GLU A 66 -39.15 -29.85 36.73
C GLU A 66 -38.25 -31.07 36.95
N VAL A 67 -37.84 -31.75 35.89
CA VAL A 67 -36.98 -32.93 35.97
C VAL A 67 -35.57 -32.58 36.43
N ALA A 68 -35.05 -31.39 36.10
CA ALA A 68 -33.77 -30.91 36.62
C ALA A 68 -33.83 -30.66 38.12
N ARG A 69 -34.93 -30.14 38.67
CA ARG A 69 -35.14 -29.94 40.13
C ARG A 69 -35.02 -31.27 40.85
N ASP A 70 -35.65 -32.29 40.29
CA ASP A 70 -35.67 -33.63 40.90
C ASP A 70 -34.32 -34.33 40.90
N LEU A 71 -33.57 -34.25 39.79
CA LEU A 71 -32.38 -35.04 39.55
C LEU A 71 -31.07 -34.28 39.76
N ALA A 72 -31.04 -32.96 39.55
CA ALA A 72 -29.85 -32.11 39.59
C ALA A 72 -29.89 -31.05 40.72
N GLY A 73 -31.07 -30.83 41.34
CA GLY A 73 -31.25 -29.87 42.43
C GLY A 73 -31.76 -28.50 41.97
N GLU A 74 -32.13 -27.65 42.97
CA GLU A 74 -32.80 -26.36 42.76
C GLU A 74 -31.91 -25.34 42.04
N GLU A 75 -30.61 -25.39 42.23
CA GLU A 75 -29.67 -24.47 41.61
C GLU A 75 -29.65 -24.67 40.08
N VAL A 76 -29.53 -25.92 39.62
CA VAL A 76 -29.57 -26.27 38.20
C VAL A 76 -30.94 -25.97 37.60
N ALA A 77 -32.03 -26.23 38.33
CA ALA A 77 -33.38 -25.91 37.88
C ALA A 77 -33.58 -24.41 37.65
N ARG A 78 -33.09 -23.54 38.57
CA ARG A 78 -33.13 -22.09 38.45
C ARG A 78 -32.28 -21.62 37.22
N ALA A 79 -31.09 -22.17 37.07
CA ALA A 79 -30.25 -21.87 35.89
C ALA A 79 -30.95 -22.29 34.61
N ALA A 80 -31.52 -23.49 34.54
CA ALA A 80 -32.27 -23.98 33.38
C ALA A 80 -33.52 -23.15 33.05
N GLN A 81 -34.14 -22.55 34.06
CA GLN A 81 -35.30 -21.65 33.90
C GLN A 81 -34.89 -20.28 33.36
N ALA A 82 -33.75 -19.75 33.78
CA ALA A 82 -33.24 -18.43 33.39
C ALA A 82 -32.60 -18.42 32.01
N GLN A 83 -32.03 -19.52 31.60
CA GLN A 83 -31.29 -19.65 30.30
C GLN A 83 -32.22 -19.95 29.15
N ILE A 84 -31.78 -19.61 27.92
CA ILE A 84 -32.42 -20.03 26.70
C ILE A 84 -31.95 -21.44 26.37
N PRO A 85 -32.84 -22.45 26.31
CA PRO A 85 -32.48 -23.81 25.99
C PRO A 85 -31.86 -23.94 24.58
N ALA A 86 -30.99 -24.94 24.37
CA ALA A 86 -30.31 -25.19 23.10
C ALA A 86 -31.25 -25.47 21.92
N PHE A 87 -32.50 -25.88 22.19
CA PHE A 87 -33.54 -26.12 21.18
C PHE A 87 -34.37 -24.86 20.84
N VAL A 88 -34.05 -23.71 21.42
CA VAL A 88 -34.67 -22.42 21.10
C VAL A 88 -33.68 -21.58 20.30
N ASP A 89 -34.13 -21.06 19.17
CA ASP A 89 -33.30 -20.20 18.34
C ASP A 89 -33.07 -18.82 18.97
N ILE A 90 -31.83 -18.37 18.94
CA ILE A 90 -31.48 -16.98 19.17
C ILE A 90 -31.56 -16.26 17.83
N LEU A 91 -32.29 -15.14 17.76
CA LEU A 91 -32.49 -14.42 16.51
C LEU A 91 -31.43 -13.34 16.31
N VAL A 92 -30.88 -13.26 15.10
CA VAL A 92 -29.97 -12.20 14.67
C VAL A 92 -30.72 -11.24 13.77
N THR A 93 -30.87 -10.00 14.22
CA THR A 93 -31.55 -8.96 13.44
C THR A 93 -30.70 -8.53 12.26
N ALA A 94 -31.25 -8.66 11.04
CA ALA A 94 -30.62 -8.27 9.81
C ALA A 94 -31.55 -7.39 8.95
N ARG A 95 -30.98 -6.61 8.02
CA ARG A 95 -31.76 -5.70 7.14
C ARG A 95 -32.83 -6.41 6.30
N LYS A 96 -32.72 -7.72 6.07
CA LYS A 96 -33.65 -8.53 5.26
C LYS A 96 -34.55 -9.45 6.09
N GLY A 97 -34.60 -9.24 7.40
CA GLY A 97 -35.36 -10.06 8.36
C GLY A 97 -34.44 -10.81 9.34
N ASP A 98 -35.02 -11.26 10.42
CA ASP A 98 -34.31 -11.97 11.48
C ASP A 98 -33.94 -13.39 11.02
N LEU A 99 -32.70 -13.78 11.32
CA LEU A 99 -32.15 -15.09 11.01
C LEU A 99 -31.71 -15.79 12.30
N PRO A 100 -31.83 -17.12 12.42
CA PRO A 100 -31.34 -17.82 13.58
C PRO A 100 -29.79 -17.73 13.65
N PHE A 101 -29.27 -17.52 14.86
CA PHE A 101 -27.83 -17.57 15.12
C PHE A 101 -27.29 -18.97 14.80
N SER A 102 -26.23 -19.04 14.05
CA SER A 102 -25.59 -20.28 13.64
C SER A 102 -24.14 -20.35 14.07
N ARG A 103 -23.80 -21.28 14.97
CA ARG A 103 -22.43 -21.61 15.36
C ARG A 103 -21.55 -21.94 14.16
N GLY A 104 -22.10 -22.69 13.19
CA GLY A 104 -21.37 -23.08 11.99
C GLY A 104 -21.02 -21.91 11.09
N VAL A 105 -21.91 -20.92 10.95
CA VAL A 105 -21.63 -19.70 10.17
C VAL A 105 -20.55 -18.86 10.86
N LEU A 106 -20.62 -18.71 12.19
CA LEU A 106 -19.61 -18.01 12.96
C LEU A 106 -18.26 -18.74 12.90
N ALA A 107 -18.24 -20.07 13.10
CA ALA A 107 -17.03 -20.88 13.02
C ALA A 107 -16.33 -20.72 11.67
N ARG A 108 -17.07 -20.79 10.55
CA ARG A 108 -16.48 -20.57 9.22
C ARG A 108 -15.83 -19.18 9.08
N THR A 109 -16.44 -18.15 9.66
CA THR A 109 -15.81 -16.79 9.65
C THR A 109 -14.56 -16.73 10.50
N LEU A 110 -14.49 -17.52 11.56
CA LEU A 110 -13.33 -17.64 12.43
C LEU A 110 -12.20 -18.47 11.79
N GLU A 111 -12.55 -19.50 11.02
CA GLU A 111 -11.59 -20.23 10.15
C GLU A 111 -10.99 -19.30 9.10
N ASP A 112 -11.81 -18.51 8.44
CA ASP A 112 -11.35 -17.46 7.49
C ASP A 112 -10.37 -16.47 8.18
N ALA A 113 -10.46 -16.27 9.49
CA ALA A 113 -9.55 -15.43 10.26
C ALA A 113 -8.25 -16.13 10.70
N GLY A 114 -8.10 -17.43 10.43
CA GLY A 114 -6.90 -18.20 10.68
C GLY A 114 -6.96 -19.14 11.89
N LEU A 115 -8.14 -19.38 12.46
CA LEU A 115 -8.33 -20.42 13.48
C LEU A 115 -8.48 -21.80 12.83
N THR A 116 -7.98 -22.83 13.49
CA THR A 116 -8.29 -24.22 13.09
C THR A 116 -9.78 -24.50 13.27
N GLY A 117 -10.37 -25.42 12.50
CA GLY A 117 -11.80 -25.76 12.58
C GLY A 117 -12.25 -26.10 14.01
N ARG A 118 -11.38 -26.76 14.80
CA ARG A 118 -11.64 -27.10 16.20
C ARG A 118 -11.71 -25.84 17.10
N GLU A 119 -10.77 -24.93 16.94
CA GLU A 119 -10.72 -23.67 17.71
C GLU A 119 -11.85 -22.73 17.34
N ALA A 120 -12.14 -22.63 16.04
CA ALA A 120 -13.23 -21.83 15.48
C ALA A 120 -14.59 -22.29 16.05
N TYR A 121 -14.85 -23.59 16.02
CA TYR A 121 -16.09 -24.16 16.56
C TYR A 121 -16.18 -24.01 18.08
N ALA A 122 -15.09 -24.20 18.81
CA ALA A 122 -15.04 -24.01 20.27
C ALA A 122 -15.32 -22.54 20.64
N THR A 123 -14.79 -21.59 19.88
CA THR A 123 -15.04 -20.15 20.09
C THR A 123 -16.48 -19.78 19.76
N ALA A 124 -17.02 -20.26 18.64
CA ALA A 124 -18.42 -20.03 18.27
C ALA A 124 -19.39 -20.64 19.31
N SER A 125 -19.05 -21.82 19.84
CA SER A 125 -19.84 -22.47 20.91
C SER A 125 -19.79 -21.70 22.21
N ALA A 126 -18.64 -21.13 22.57
CA ALA A 126 -18.53 -20.29 23.78
C ALA A 126 -19.40 -19.03 23.69
N VAL A 127 -19.45 -18.36 22.50
CA VAL A 127 -20.33 -17.22 22.26
C VAL A 127 -21.82 -17.64 22.36
N ASP A 128 -22.20 -18.78 21.82
CA ASP A 128 -23.58 -19.30 21.91
C ASP A 128 -23.97 -19.56 23.38
N VAL A 129 -23.10 -20.20 24.16
CA VAL A 129 -23.32 -20.46 25.59
C VAL A 129 -23.47 -19.16 26.37
N GLU A 130 -22.59 -18.18 26.15
CA GLU A 130 -22.70 -16.85 26.78
C GLU A 130 -24.05 -16.19 26.50
N LEU A 131 -24.49 -16.16 25.23
CA LEU A 131 -25.77 -15.58 24.85
C LEU A 131 -26.97 -16.30 25.50
N ARG A 132 -26.92 -17.60 25.61
CA ARG A 132 -28.00 -18.38 26.28
C ARG A 132 -28.03 -18.19 27.76
N GLN A 133 -26.88 -18.13 28.43
CA GLN A 133 -26.76 -17.88 29.84
C GLN A 133 -27.27 -16.49 30.23
N GLU A 134 -27.03 -15.49 29.39
CA GLU A 134 -27.56 -14.13 29.60
C GLU A 134 -29.06 -13.98 29.24
N GLY A 135 -29.69 -15.01 28.70
CA GLY A 135 -31.11 -14.96 28.31
C GLY A 135 -31.39 -14.11 27.06
N VAL A 136 -30.38 -13.87 26.21
CA VAL A 136 -30.49 -13.04 24.98
C VAL A 136 -31.28 -13.76 23.91
N ARG A 137 -32.51 -13.32 23.60
CA ARG A 137 -33.38 -13.92 22.56
C ARG A 137 -33.21 -13.33 21.18
N SER A 138 -32.78 -12.07 21.10
CA SER A 138 -32.52 -11.37 19.86
C SER A 138 -31.39 -10.37 20.04
N LEU A 139 -30.51 -10.27 19.04
CA LEU A 139 -29.38 -9.33 19.07
C LEU A 139 -28.99 -8.93 17.64
N SER A 140 -28.23 -7.85 17.52
CA SER A 140 -27.71 -7.41 16.23
C SER A 140 -26.48 -8.24 15.81
N ALA A 141 -26.16 -8.21 14.51
CA ALA A 141 -24.91 -8.80 14.01
C ALA A 141 -23.67 -8.13 14.62
N GLU A 142 -23.76 -6.83 14.96
CA GLU A 142 -22.68 -6.07 15.60
C GLU A 142 -22.44 -6.56 17.03
N ASP A 143 -23.48 -6.91 17.78
CA ASP A 143 -23.33 -7.47 19.13
C ASP A 143 -22.62 -8.83 19.12
N ILE A 144 -22.93 -9.68 18.11
CA ILE A 144 -22.21 -10.94 17.90
C ILE A 144 -20.74 -10.66 17.62
N ASP A 145 -20.44 -9.71 16.72
CA ASP A 145 -19.09 -9.35 16.36
C ASP A 145 -18.30 -8.85 17.58
N ASN A 146 -18.89 -7.97 18.39
CA ASN A 146 -18.27 -7.43 19.59
C ASN A 146 -17.94 -8.51 20.63
N ARG A 147 -18.83 -9.50 20.81
CA ARG A 147 -18.60 -10.65 21.71
C ARG A 147 -17.51 -11.56 21.16
N THR A 148 -17.56 -11.85 19.88
CA THR A 148 -16.56 -12.65 19.19
C THR A 148 -15.18 -12.00 19.27
N GLU A 149 -15.08 -10.69 19.07
CA GLU A 149 -13.83 -9.94 19.21
C GLU A 149 -13.26 -10.02 20.63
N ARG A 150 -14.11 -9.90 21.67
CA ARG A 150 -13.68 -10.08 23.07
C ARG A 150 -13.14 -11.50 23.32
N ALA A 151 -13.85 -12.51 22.82
CA ALA A 151 -13.43 -13.90 22.95
C ALA A 151 -12.09 -14.18 22.24
N LEU A 152 -11.88 -13.59 21.04
CA LEU A 152 -10.63 -13.67 20.31
C LEU A 152 -9.48 -12.96 21.03
N ALA A 153 -9.68 -11.74 21.49
CA ALA A 153 -8.67 -10.98 22.22
C ALA A 153 -8.17 -11.71 23.45
N SER A 154 -9.10 -12.30 24.23
CA SER A 154 -8.78 -12.98 25.48
C SER A 154 -8.09 -14.35 25.29
N ARG A 155 -8.42 -15.10 24.23
CA ARG A 155 -7.92 -16.47 24.03
C ARG A 155 -6.74 -16.55 23.08
N TYR A 156 -6.70 -15.72 22.04
CA TYR A 156 -5.75 -15.83 20.93
C TYR A 156 -4.97 -14.53 20.68
N GLY A 157 -5.30 -13.46 21.40
CA GLY A 157 -4.61 -12.17 21.31
C GLY A 157 -5.15 -11.22 20.25
N GLU A 158 -4.57 -10.02 20.26
CA GLU A 158 -5.04 -8.85 19.53
C GLU A 158 -4.95 -9.03 17.99
N HIS A 159 -3.98 -9.79 17.51
CA HIS A 159 -3.79 -10.02 16.07
C HIS A 159 -5.02 -10.70 15.43
N LEU A 160 -5.50 -11.80 16.02
CA LEU A 160 -6.68 -12.52 15.50
C LEU A 160 -7.96 -11.70 15.63
N ARG A 161 -8.11 -10.93 16.69
CA ARG A 161 -9.23 -9.98 16.85
C ARG A 161 -9.26 -8.97 15.69
N LEU A 162 -8.11 -8.36 15.37
CA LEU A 162 -8.02 -7.36 14.31
C LEU A 162 -8.23 -7.97 12.92
N THR A 163 -7.73 -9.19 12.69
CA THR A 163 -7.96 -9.93 11.44
C THR A 163 -9.44 -10.25 11.24
N TYR A 164 -10.13 -10.75 12.29
CA TYR A 164 -11.57 -11.02 12.27
C TYR A 164 -12.37 -9.74 11.96
N ARG A 165 -12.08 -8.63 12.66
CA ARG A 165 -12.71 -7.33 12.41
C ARG A 165 -12.52 -6.86 10.98
N TYR A 166 -11.32 -6.98 10.44
CA TYR A 166 -11.03 -6.64 9.04
C TYR A 166 -11.89 -7.45 8.07
N LEU A 167 -11.95 -8.77 8.24
CA LEU A 167 -12.73 -9.68 7.36
C LEU A 167 -14.22 -9.39 7.42
N ARG A 168 -14.76 -9.06 8.59
CA ARG A 168 -16.16 -8.68 8.77
C ARG A 168 -16.53 -7.40 8.02
N HIS A 169 -15.68 -6.37 8.11
CA HIS A 169 -15.91 -5.08 7.42
C HIS A 169 -15.57 -5.13 5.92
N ASN A 170 -14.73 -6.08 5.50
CA ASN A 170 -14.25 -6.20 4.12
C ASN A 170 -14.66 -7.53 3.47
N ARG A 171 -15.89 -8.00 3.71
CA ARG A 171 -16.39 -9.27 3.16
C ARG A 171 -16.14 -9.39 1.66
N GLY A 172 -15.44 -10.47 1.26
CA GLY A 172 -15.12 -10.76 -0.14
C GLY A 172 -13.92 -10.00 -0.71
N LYS A 173 -13.22 -9.16 0.06
CA LYS A 173 -11.96 -8.52 -0.36
C LYS A 173 -10.77 -9.32 0.16
N LEU A 174 -9.75 -9.45 -0.67
CA LEU A 174 -8.46 -10.02 -0.28
C LEU A 174 -7.73 -9.01 0.63
N GLY A 175 -7.30 -9.44 1.79
CA GLY A 175 -6.49 -8.66 2.73
C GLY A 175 -5.00 -8.79 2.44
N VAL A 176 -4.25 -7.74 2.67
CA VAL A 176 -2.78 -7.72 2.50
C VAL A 176 -2.12 -7.25 3.78
N ILE A 177 -1.27 -8.09 4.36
CA ILE A 177 -0.44 -7.74 5.52
C ILE A 177 0.94 -7.31 5.04
N SER A 178 1.42 -6.20 5.61
CA SER A 178 2.80 -5.71 5.43
C SER A 178 3.69 -6.20 6.57
N SER A 179 4.98 -6.41 6.31
CA SER A 179 5.96 -6.70 7.35
C SER A 179 5.91 -5.61 8.43
N GLY A 180 5.75 -6.01 9.70
CA GLY A 180 5.64 -5.09 10.84
C GLY A 180 4.26 -4.46 11.05
N SER A 181 3.24 -4.79 10.24
CA SER A 181 1.85 -4.36 10.44
C SER A 181 1.01 -5.54 10.93
N THR A 182 0.18 -5.28 11.95
CA THR A 182 -0.81 -6.24 12.44
C THR A 182 -2.18 -6.07 11.76
N LEU A 183 -2.38 -4.97 11.01
CA LEU A 183 -3.65 -4.66 10.33
C LEU A 183 -3.56 -4.97 8.84
N PRO A 184 -4.43 -5.86 8.31
CA PRO A 184 -4.54 -6.07 6.87
C PRO A 184 -5.13 -4.83 6.18
N THR A 185 -4.62 -4.53 4.98
CA THR A 185 -5.19 -3.51 4.07
C THR A 185 -5.82 -4.20 2.87
N PRO A 186 -6.87 -3.61 2.24
CA PRO A 186 -7.47 -4.21 1.05
C PRO A 186 -6.48 -4.34 -0.10
N PHE A 187 -6.49 -5.50 -0.78
CA PHE A 187 -5.74 -5.68 -2.02
C PHE A 187 -6.26 -4.72 -3.10
N SER A 188 -5.35 -3.95 -3.69
CA SER A 188 -5.65 -3.02 -4.77
C SER A 188 -5.00 -3.45 -6.08
N LYS A 189 -5.81 -3.81 -7.08
CA LYS A 189 -5.33 -4.05 -8.46
C LYS A 189 -4.68 -2.81 -9.06
N GLY A 190 -5.22 -1.62 -8.77
CA GLY A 190 -4.69 -0.36 -9.28
C GLY A 190 -3.26 -0.12 -8.80
N ILE A 191 -2.99 -0.26 -7.51
CA ILE A 191 -1.63 -0.12 -6.95
C ILE A 191 -0.68 -1.15 -7.56
N LEU A 192 -1.15 -2.40 -7.75
CA LEU A 192 -0.33 -3.44 -8.34
C LEU A 192 -0.04 -3.16 -9.82
N THR A 193 -1.05 -2.79 -10.60
CA THR A 193 -0.89 -2.37 -12.00
C THR A 193 0.09 -1.21 -12.11
N GLN A 194 -0.07 -0.18 -11.30
CA GLN A 194 0.82 0.99 -11.27
C GLN A 194 2.29 0.60 -10.99
N SER A 195 2.51 -0.35 -10.07
CA SER A 195 3.87 -0.82 -9.77
C SER A 195 4.55 -1.57 -10.94
N MET A 196 3.76 -2.20 -11.79
CA MET A 196 4.24 -2.88 -13.00
C MET A 196 4.45 -1.91 -14.17
N LEU A 197 3.56 -0.93 -14.35
CA LEU A 197 3.75 0.15 -15.33
C LEU A 197 5.06 0.89 -15.09
N ALA A 198 5.37 1.19 -13.83
CA ALA A 198 6.64 1.79 -13.44
C ALA A 198 7.87 0.93 -13.86
N ALA A 199 7.70 -0.38 -13.98
CA ALA A 199 8.73 -1.31 -14.45
C ALA A 199 8.81 -1.42 -15.98
N GLY A 200 8.07 -0.61 -16.74
CA GLY A 200 8.02 -0.66 -18.20
C GLY A 200 7.09 -1.76 -18.74
N VAL A 201 6.24 -2.37 -17.90
CA VAL A 201 5.24 -3.34 -18.36
C VAL A 201 4.11 -2.60 -19.05
N THR A 202 3.71 -3.05 -20.23
CA THR A 202 2.60 -2.44 -20.98
C THR A 202 1.27 -2.48 -20.18
N PRO A 203 0.37 -1.50 -20.36
CA PRO A 203 -0.87 -1.42 -19.60
C PRO A 203 -1.75 -2.67 -19.66
N ASP A 204 -1.79 -3.37 -20.79
CA ASP A 204 -2.60 -4.56 -20.99
C ASP A 204 -2.05 -5.75 -20.21
N VAL A 205 -0.75 -5.97 -20.27
CA VAL A 205 -0.06 -7.02 -19.52
C VAL A 205 -0.14 -6.74 -18.01
N ALA A 206 0.10 -5.50 -17.57
CA ALA A 206 0.01 -5.12 -16.17
C ALA A 206 -1.40 -5.36 -15.60
N ARG A 207 -2.46 -5.01 -16.36
CA ARG A 207 -3.84 -5.32 -15.98
C ARG A 207 -4.15 -6.81 -15.96
N LYS A 208 -3.60 -7.58 -16.94
CA LYS A 208 -3.74 -9.04 -17.00
C LYS A 208 -3.10 -9.68 -15.77
N VAL A 209 -1.85 -9.38 -15.48
CA VAL A 209 -1.09 -9.92 -14.34
C VAL A 209 -1.77 -9.56 -13.01
N ALA A 210 -2.23 -8.32 -12.83
CA ALA A 210 -2.95 -7.91 -11.62
C ALA A 210 -4.27 -8.69 -11.40
N ARG A 211 -5.00 -8.99 -12.48
CA ARG A 211 -6.23 -9.81 -12.41
C ARG A 211 -5.94 -11.26 -12.08
N VAL A 212 -4.93 -11.85 -12.73
CA VAL A 212 -4.50 -13.24 -12.48
C VAL A 212 -4.01 -13.39 -11.03
N THR A 213 -3.14 -12.49 -10.59
CA THR A 213 -2.65 -12.46 -9.20
C THR A 213 -3.81 -12.41 -8.20
N GLN A 214 -4.79 -11.53 -8.39
CA GLN A 214 -5.95 -11.45 -7.49
C GLN A 214 -6.79 -12.73 -7.50
N ARG A 215 -7.03 -13.30 -8.69
CA ARG A 215 -7.82 -14.53 -8.83
C ARG A 215 -7.15 -15.70 -8.13
N ASP A 216 -5.85 -15.90 -8.36
CA ASP A 216 -5.09 -17.01 -7.83
C ASP A 216 -4.94 -16.92 -6.30
N LEU A 217 -4.71 -15.71 -5.77
CA LEU A 217 -4.63 -15.49 -4.32
C LEU A 217 -6.00 -15.61 -3.63
N ARG A 218 -7.11 -15.31 -4.31
CA ARG A 218 -8.47 -15.53 -3.77
C ARG A 218 -8.86 -17.02 -3.75
N GLY A 219 -8.26 -17.83 -4.58
CA GLY A 219 -8.49 -19.27 -4.62
C GLY A 219 -7.76 -20.05 -3.53
N GLN A 220 -6.88 -19.41 -2.77
CA GLN A 220 -6.23 -19.98 -1.60
C GLN A 220 -7.17 -19.95 -0.39
N GLU A 221 -6.98 -20.84 0.55
CA GLU A 221 -7.79 -20.91 1.78
C GLU A 221 -7.67 -19.65 2.62
N ASP A 222 -6.49 -19.02 2.63
CA ASP A 222 -6.23 -17.78 3.35
C ASP A 222 -6.72 -16.56 2.58
N ARG A 223 -7.66 -15.83 3.18
CA ARG A 223 -8.14 -14.55 2.63
C ARG A 223 -7.25 -13.35 2.98
N VAL A 224 -6.19 -13.58 3.73
CA VAL A 224 -5.19 -12.58 4.08
C VAL A 224 -3.83 -13.08 3.62
N VAL A 225 -3.19 -12.32 2.74
CA VAL A 225 -1.90 -12.69 2.14
C VAL A 225 -0.82 -11.66 2.49
N THR A 226 0.43 -12.09 2.51
CA THR A 226 1.56 -11.19 2.73
C THR A 226 1.91 -10.43 1.45
N ARG A 227 2.49 -9.24 1.60
CA ARG A 227 3.08 -8.53 0.44
C ARG A 227 4.16 -9.36 -0.25
N ALA A 228 4.89 -10.20 0.49
CA ALA A 228 5.90 -11.08 -0.09
C ALA A 228 5.29 -12.12 -1.03
N ALA A 229 4.19 -12.78 -0.63
CA ALA A 229 3.47 -13.73 -1.48
C ALA A 229 2.92 -13.09 -2.76
N ILE A 230 2.35 -11.86 -2.66
CA ILE A 230 1.91 -11.11 -3.84
C ILE A 230 3.07 -10.85 -4.79
N ARG A 231 4.21 -10.43 -4.26
CA ARG A 231 5.41 -10.10 -5.05
C ARG A 231 5.95 -11.32 -5.78
N ALA A 232 6.16 -12.42 -5.06
CA ALA A 232 6.64 -13.67 -5.66
C ALA A 232 5.73 -14.13 -6.82
N LYS A 233 4.41 -14.02 -6.61
CA LYS A 233 3.45 -14.36 -7.66
C LYS A 233 3.52 -13.43 -8.87
N VAL A 234 3.68 -12.13 -8.66
CA VAL A 234 3.82 -11.15 -9.76
C VAL A 234 5.13 -11.36 -10.52
N GLU A 235 6.25 -11.57 -9.80
CA GLU A 235 7.56 -11.83 -10.42
C GLU A 235 7.54 -13.09 -11.29
N ALA A 236 6.91 -14.18 -10.80
CA ALA A 236 6.73 -15.39 -11.60
C ALA A 236 5.89 -15.13 -12.86
N LEU A 237 4.74 -14.45 -12.71
CA LEU A 237 3.88 -14.14 -13.85
C LEU A 237 4.54 -13.19 -14.86
N LEU A 238 5.32 -12.19 -14.41
CA LEU A 238 6.06 -11.30 -15.32
C LEU A 238 7.17 -12.05 -16.04
N ARG A 239 7.88 -12.96 -15.38
CA ARG A 239 8.91 -13.81 -16.01
C ARG A 239 8.31 -14.67 -17.14
N ASP A 240 7.15 -15.27 -16.88
CA ASP A 240 6.47 -16.16 -17.81
C ASP A 240 5.80 -15.40 -18.99
N GLU A 241 5.22 -14.22 -18.73
CA GLU A 241 4.42 -13.48 -19.72
C GLU A 241 5.24 -12.48 -20.54
N VAL A 242 6.31 -11.91 -19.99
CA VAL A 242 7.09 -10.81 -20.62
C VAL A 242 8.57 -11.17 -20.74
N GLY A 243 9.11 -11.84 -19.75
CA GLY A 243 10.52 -12.27 -19.76
C GLY A 243 11.26 -11.93 -18.45
N PRO A 244 12.47 -12.52 -18.28
CA PRO A 244 13.27 -12.40 -17.06
C PRO A 244 13.71 -10.95 -16.78
N ASP A 245 14.06 -10.18 -17.82
CA ASP A 245 14.58 -8.81 -17.68
C ASP A 245 13.55 -7.88 -17.04
N VAL A 246 12.28 -7.95 -17.48
CA VAL A 246 11.20 -7.14 -16.94
C VAL A 246 10.87 -7.56 -15.50
N SER A 247 10.93 -8.86 -15.19
CA SER A 247 10.79 -9.37 -13.84
C SER A 247 11.90 -8.86 -12.92
N ALA A 248 13.15 -8.86 -13.39
CA ALA A 248 14.30 -8.32 -12.68
C ALA A 248 14.15 -6.80 -12.45
N ARG A 249 13.77 -6.03 -13.48
CA ARG A 249 13.51 -4.60 -13.39
C ARG A 249 12.40 -4.28 -12.36
N TYR A 250 11.31 -5.05 -12.38
CA TYR A 250 10.24 -4.92 -11.38
C TYR A 250 10.75 -5.15 -9.94
N ARG A 251 11.63 -6.13 -9.74
CA ARG A 251 12.27 -6.43 -8.46
C ARG A 251 13.15 -5.26 -8.00
N LEU A 252 13.98 -4.71 -8.89
CA LEU A 252 14.91 -3.60 -8.61
C LEU A 252 14.17 -2.30 -8.25
N LEU A 253 13.09 -1.96 -8.93
CA LEU A 253 12.29 -0.77 -8.61
C LEU A 253 11.71 -0.80 -7.18
N ARG A 254 11.50 -1.98 -6.65
CA ARG A 254 11.05 -2.12 -5.25
C ARG A 254 12.14 -1.75 -4.25
N VAL A 255 13.40 -2.00 -4.57
CA VAL A 255 14.54 -1.57 -3.76
C VAL A 255 14.56 -0.05 -3.65
N ILE A 256 14.34 0.66 -4.76
CA ILE A 256 14.34 2.13 -4.80
C ILE A 256 13.19 2.74 -3.98
N ARG A 257 12.06 2.03 -3.88
CA ARG A 257 10.94 2.50 -3.05
C ARG A 257 11.19 2.44 -1.55
N ARG A 258 12.17 1.65 -1.10
CA ARG A 258 12.62 1.55 0.30
C ARG A 258 14.14 1.30 0.31
N PRO A 259 14.92 2.27 -0.14
CA PRO A 259 16.36 2.12 -0.20
C PRO A 259 16.95 2.17 1.22
N PRO A 260 18.11 1.57 1.47
CA PRO A 260 18.80 1.65 2.76
C PRO A 260 19.27 3.08 3.08
N ARG A 261 19.49 3.88 2.04
CA ARG A 261 19.82 5.31 2.10
C ARG A 261 18.95 6.09 1.13
N PRO A 262 18.53 7.35 1.46
CA PRO A 262 17.71 8.17 0.55
C PRO A 262 18.35 8.28 -0.84
N VAL A 263 17.53 8.15 -1.88
CA VAL A 263 17.95 8.38 -3.27
C VAL A 263 17.63 9.83 -3.64
N ILE A 264 18.63 10.59 -4.01
CA ILE A 264 18.52 11.98 -4.46
C ILE A 264 18.82 12.02 -5.95
N VAL A 265 17.78 12.15 -6.77
CA VAL A 265 17.90 12.30 -8.22
C VAL A 265 18.07 13.78 -8.53
N LEU A 266 19.14 14.13 -9.25
CA LEU A 266 19.42 15.50 -9.69
C LEU A 266 19.23 15.57 -11.20
N LEU A 267 18.20 16.30 -11.66
CA LEU A 267 17.86 16.45 -13.07
C LEU A 267 18.17 17.87 -13.53
N GLY A 268 19.41 18.06 -14.02
CA GLY A 268 19.88 19.34 -14.58
C GLY A 268 19.39 19.57 -16.00
N GLY A 269 19.59 20.79 -16.51
CA GLY A 269 19.29 21.17 -17.88
C GLY A 269 18.78 22.61 -17.99
N VAL A 270 18.95 23.23 -19.16
CA VAL A 270 18.54 24.62 -19.41
C VAL A 270 17.01 24.74 -19.52
N SER A 271 16.51 25.97 -19.59
CA SER A 271 15.08 26.23 -19.80
C SER A 271 14.60 25.63 -21.14
N GLY A 272 13.41 25.06 -21.17
CA GLY A 272 12.80 24.52 -22.39
C GLY A 272 13.10 23.07 -22.72
N THR A 273 13.96 22.36 -21.95
CA THR A 273 14.33 20.96 -22.21
C THR A 273 13.34 19.91 -21.73
N GLY A 274 12.17 20.31 -21.19
CA GLY A 274 11.17 19.34 -20.73
C GLY A 274 11.44 18.71 -19.34
N LYS A 275 12.54 19.09 -18.66
CA LYS A 275 13.00 18.47 -17.40
C LYS A 275 11.96 18.41 -16.28
N SER A 276 11.05 19.39 -16.15
CA SER A 276 10.04 19.38 -15.08
C SER A 276 8.98 18.28 -15.26
N PHE A 277 8.57 18.02 -16.51
CA PHE A 277 7.70 16.89 -16.83
C PHE A 277 8.43 15.56 -16.61
N LEU A 278 9.67 15.49 -17.06
CA LEU A 278 10.50 14.30 -16.90
C LEU A 278 10.76 14.00 -15.40
N ALA A 279 11.02 15.02 -14.60
CA ALA A 279 11.21 14.88 -13.15
C ALA A 279 9.96 14.31 -12.46
N ALA A 280 8.77 14.78 -12.84
CA ALA A 280 7.51 14.26 -12.33
C ALA A 280 7.28 12.80 -12.73
N GLU A 281 7.57 12.43 -13.99
CA GLU A 281 7.45 11.07 -14.49
C GLU A 281 8.45 10.12 -13.82
N ILE A 282 9.71 10.53 -13.68
CA ILE A 282 10.74 9.76 -12.94
C ILE A 282 10.29 9.53 -11.49
N ALA A 283 9.85 10.59 -10.80
CA ALA A 283 9.38 10.49 -9.43
C ALA A 283 8.19 9.51 -9.29
N TYR A 284 7.25 9.59 -10.22
CA TYR A 284 6.11 8.68 -10.28
C TYR A 284 6.54 7.21 -10.47
N ARG A 285 7.41 6.93 -11.45
CA ARG A 285 7.90 5.57 -11.73
C ARG A 285 8.71 5.00 -10.57
N LEU A 286 9.57 5.80 -9.95
CA LEU A 286 10.38 5.40 -8.80
C LEU A 286 9.58 5.36 -7.48
N GLY A 287 8.40 5.94 -7.44
CA GLY A 287 7.58 6.06 -6.22
C GLY A 287 8.16 7.07 -5.22
N ILE A 288 8.87 8.09 -5.71
CA ILE A 288 9.40 9.21 -4.92
C ILE A 288 8.31 10.28 -4.83
N ALA A 289 7.88 10.61 -3.62
CA ALA A 289 6.77 11.55 -3.41
C ALA A 289 7.17 13.03 -3.53
N ARG A 290 8.47 13.34 -3.46
CA ARG A 290 8.97 14.72 -3.41
C ARG A 290 9.68 15.08 -4.71
N VAL A 291 9.17 16.10 -5.39
CA VAL A 291 9.83 16.77 -6.52
C VAL A 291 9.97 18.23 -6.15
N VAL A 292 11.19 18.76 -6.23
CA VAL A 292 11.46 20.16 -5.91
C VAL A 292 12.23 20.81 -7.05
N SER A 293 11.71 21.95 -7.52
CA SER A 293 12.36 22.77 -8.54
C SER A 293 13.37 23.72 -7.91
N THR A 294 14.55 23.84 -8.52
CA THR A 294 15.55 24.83 -8.10
C THR A 294 15.07 26.26 -8.31
N ASP A 295 14.20 26.49 -9.28
CA ASP A 295 13.54 27.80 -9.47
C ASP A 295 12.64 28.16 -8.29
N SER A 296 11.92 27.18 -7.71
CA SER A 296 11.11 27.42 -6.49
C SER A 296 11.99 27.81 -5.30
N ILE A 297 13.14 27.14 -5.15
CA ILE A 297 14.12 27.48 -4.10
C ILE A 297 14.62 28.92 -4.32
N ARG A 298 15.00 29.27 -5.56
CA ARG A 298 15.42 30.61 -5.92
C ARG A 298 14.35 31.67 -5.60
N GLU A 299 13.08 31.41 -5.90
CA GLU A 299 11.98 32.34 -5.60
C GLU A 299 11.80 32.57 -4.09
N VAL A 300 11.92 31.53 -3.28
CA VAL A 300 11.92 31.68 -1.80
C VAL A 300 13.07 32.55 -1.34
N MET A 301 14.29 32.31 -1.86
CA MET A 301 15.48 33.11 -1.49
C MET A 301 15.33 34.57 -1.95
N ARG A 302 14.78 34.83 -3.14
CA ARG A 302 14.49 36.18 -3.64
C ARG A 302 13.51 36.94 -2.73
N ALA A 303 12.54 36.27 -2.15
CA ALA A 303 11.62 36.89 -1.21
C ALA A 303 12.27 37.34 0.09
N MET A 304 13.42 36.72 0.46
CA MET A 304 14.14 37.01 1.70
C MET A 304 15.31 37.98 1.54
N VAL A 305 15.88 38.07 0.35
CA VAL A 305 17.13 38.86 0.10
C VAL A 305 16.84 39.97 -0.91
N SER A 306 17.31 41.18 -0.64
CA SER A 306 17.11 42.32 -1.52
C SER A 306 17.92 42.20 -2.82
N PRO A 307 17.44 42.80 -3.95
CA PRO A 307 18.20 42.84 -5.20
C PRO A 307 19.53 43.56 -5.11
N ALA A 308 19.65 44.51 -4.18
CA ALA A 308 20.92 45.23 -3.96
C ALA A 308 21.99 44.33 -3.36
N LEU A 309 21.64 43.29 -2.60
CA LEU A 309 22.58 42.38 -1.96
C LEU A 309 22.98 41.22 -2.89
N LEU A 310 22.02 40.59 -3.56
CA LEU A 310 22.26 39.48 -4.47
C LEU A 310 21.56 39.71 -5.83
N PRO A 311 22.10 40.60 -6.67
CA PRO A 311 21.43 41.01 -7.90
C PRO A 311 21.23 39.90 -8.91
N THR A 312 22.14 38.94 -9.06
CA THR A 312 22.03 37.80 -9.97
C THR A 312 20.91 36.87 -9.58
N LEU A 313 20.62 36.72 -8.26
CA LEU A 313 19.48 35.91 -7.76
C LEU A 313 18.13 36.40 -8.30
N HIS A 314 18.02 37.71 -8.54
CA HIS A 314 16.80 38.36 -9.03
C HIS A 314 16.67 38.42 -10.56
N ALA A 315 17.71 38.08 -11.29
CA ALA A 315 17.68 37.97 -12.76
C ALA A 315 17.16 36.59 -13.21
N SER A 316 16.78 36.48 -14.48
CA SER A 316 16.63 35.15 -15.10
C SER A 316 18.01 34.54 -15.30
N THR A 317 18.11 33.21 -15.24
CA THR A 317 19.40 32.51 -15.32
C THR A 317 20.20 32.87 -16.58
N PHE A 318 19.52 33.00 -17.73
CA PHE A 318 20.13 33.39 -19.01
C PHE A 318 20.46 34.89 -19.13
N SER A 319 19.99 35.74 -18.21
CA SER A 319 20.28 37.17 -18.15
C SER A 319 20.97 37.58 -16.84
N ALA A 320 21.42 36.61 -16.02
CA ALA A 320 22.09 36.89 -14.74
C ALA A 320 23.38 37.68 -14.90
N TRP A 321 24.07 37.56 -16.03
CA TRP A 321 25.27 38.29 -16.36
C TRP A 321 25.05 39.83 -16.42
N GLU A 322 23.83 40.28 -16.81
CA GLU A 322 23.51 41.72 -16.83
C GLU A 322 23.57 42.35 -15.46
N ALA A 323 23.27 41.60 -14.43
CA ALA A 323 23.33 42.04 -13.04
C ALA A 323 24.75 42.23 -12.50
N LEU A 324 25.76 41.74 -13.21
CA LEU A 324 27.17 41.91 -12.89
C LEU A 324 27.83 43.09 -13.65
N LEU A 325 27.12 43.72 -14.58
CA LEU A 325 27.64 44.88 -15.30
C LEU A 325 27.82 46.07 -14.35
N PRO A 326 28.94 46.79 -14.43
CA PRO A 326 29.14 48.01 -13.64
C PRO A 326 28.04 49.04 -13.94
N PRO A 327 27.61 49.81 -12.95
CA PRO A 327 26.61 50.88 -13.17
C PRO A 327 27.02 51.82 -14.27
N GLY A 328 26.10 52.14 -15.20
CA GLY A 328 26.36 53.03 -16.34
C GLY A 328 27.06 52.38 -17.54
N THR A 329 27.42 51.11 -17.48
CA THR A 329 27.96 50.37 -18.66
C THR A 329 26.86 50.11 -19.68
N PRO A 330 27.02 50.47 -20.96
CA PRO A 330 26.10 50.09 -22.01
C PRO A 330 25.97 48.55 -22.08
N ARG A 331 24.77 48.07 -22.12
CA ARG A 331 24.52 46.62 -22.28
C ARG A 331 24.92 46.18 -23.68
N PRO A 332 25.81 45.23 -23.85
CA PRO A 332 26.13 44.64 -25.14
C PRO A 332 24.91 43.89 -25.67
N GLU A 333 24.72 43.83 -26.98
CA GLU A 333 23.64 43.05 -27.63
C GLU A 333 23.79 41.56 -27.34
N THR A 334 25.02 41.08 -27.29
CA THR A 334 25.37 39.68 -26.98
C THR A 334 26.53 39.66 -25.99
N PRO A 335 26.42 38.97 -24.84
CA PRO A 335 27.52 38.83 -23.92
C PRO A 335 28.61 37.95 -24.50
N SER A 336 29.84 38.13 -24.09
CA SER A 336 30.88 37.11 -24.29
C SER A 336 30.54 35.84 -23.47
N LYS A 337 30.99 34.65 -23.93
CA LYS A 337 30.80 33.39 -23.17
C LYS A 337 31.29 33.50 -21.72
N PRO A 338 32.46 34.07 -21.40
CA PRO A 338 32.92 34.25 -19.99
C PRO A 338 31.97 35.13 -19.16
N GLU A 339 31.44 36.23 -19.71
CA GLU A 339 30.48 37.08 -18.99
C GLU A 339 29.17 36.37 -18.70
N LEU A 340 28.61 35.71 -19.70
CA LEU A 340 27.40 34.88 -19.56
C LEU A 340 27.57 33.87 -18.44
N LEU A 341 28.67 33.11 -18.47
CA LEU A 341 28.93 32.07 -17.50
C LEU A 341 29.26 32.59 -16.12
N ALA A 342 29.86 33.80 -16.01
CA ALA A 342 30.12 34.43 -14.71
C ALA A 342 28.81 34.73 -13.95
N GLY A 343 27.83 35.34 -14.63
CA GLY A 343 26.51 35.58 -14.04
C GLY A 343 25.76 34.33 -13.68
N PHE A 344 25.82 33.33 -14.56
CA PHE A 344 25.21 32.03 -14.31
C PHE A 344 25.82 31.32 -13.11
N ARG A 345 27.14 31.25 -13.01
CA ARG A 345 27.89 30.63 -11.91
C ARG A 345 27.61 31.30 -10.57
N ASP A 346 27.56 32.60 -10.55
CA ASP A 346 27.26 33.39 -9.33
C ASP A 346 25.84 33.04 -8.82
N GLN A 347 24.84 33.04 -9.71
CA GLN A 347 23.48 32.65 -9.35
C GLN A 347 23.41 31.20 -8.85
N VAL A 348 24.07 30.25 -9.52
CA VAL A 348 24.13 28.82 -9.13
C VAL A 348 24.71 28.67 -7.72
N GLN A 349 25.81 29.35 -7.40
CA GLN A 349 26.43 29.29 -6.07
C GLN A 349 25.47 29.77 -4.99
N GLN A 350 24.72 30.85 -5.24
CA GLN A 350 23.72 31.35 -4.31
C GLN A 350 22.61 30.35 -4.08
N VAL A 351 22.00 29.80 -5.16
CA VAL A 351 20.89 28.83 -5.08
C VAL A 351 21.33 27.54 -4.42
N ASN A 352 22.58 27.11 -4.59
CA ASN A 352 23.13 25.90 -3.97
C ASN A 352 23.09 25.93 -2.44
N VAL A 353 23.09 27.10 -1.81
CA VAL A 353 22.91 27.23 -0.35
C VAL A 353 21.53 26.70 0.08
N GLY A 354 20.49 27.14 -0.61
CA GLY A 354 19.11 26.68 -0.35
C GLY A 354 18.91 25.21 -0.74
N LEU A 355 19.54 24.79 -1.83
CA LEU A 355 19.55 23.38 -2.29
C LEU A 355 20.14 22.45 -1.23
N GLY A 356 21.29 22.82 -0.65
CA GLY A 356 21.94 22.04 0.41
C GLY A 356 21.03 21.86 1.63
N ALA A 357 20.29 22.89 2.02
CA ALA A 357 19.33 22.80 3.13
C ALA A 357 18.16 21.82 2.84
N VAL A 358 17.62 21.83 1.62
CA VAL A 358 16.54 20.91 1.20
C VAL A 358 17.03 19.46 1.18
N VAL A 359 18.24 19.23 0.68
CA VAL A 359 18.85 17.89 0.64
C VAL A 359 19.15 17.39 2.04
N ALA A 360 19.79 18.21 2.89
CA ALA A 360 20.09 17.85 4.28
C ALA A 360 18.83 17.43 5.05
N ARG A 361 17.74 18.16 4.85
CA ARG A 361 16.42 17.81 5.40
C ARG A 361 15.93 16.44 4.92
N SER A 362 16.01 16.17 3.62
CA SER A 362 15.58 14.86 3.05
C SER A 362 16.41 13.71 3.58
N VAL A 363 17.73 13.91 3.76
CA VAL A 363 18.62 12.90 4.36
C VAL A 363 18.26 12.64 5.82
N GLN A 364 18.02 13.68 6.63
CA GLN A 364 17.61 13.54 8.03
C GLN A 364 16.28 12.79 8.18
N GLU A 365 15.34 13.01 7.27
CA GLU A 365 14.04 12.34 7.25
C GLU A 365 14.07 10.94 6.62
N GLY A 366 15.21 10.50 6.08
CA GLY A 366 15.30 9.24 5.34
C GLY A 366 14.46 9.20 4.07
N SER A 367 14.14 10.36 3.48
CA SER A 367 13.21 10.50 2.36
C SER A 367 13.95 10.70 1.04
N SER A 368 13.61 9.92 0.02
CA SER A 368 14.10 10.15 -1.35
C SER A 368 13.47 11.40 -1.98
N LEU A 369 14.22 12.04 -2.90
CA LEU A 369 13.88 13.32 -3.50
C LEU A 369 14.30 13.37 -4.97
N VAL A 370 13.50 13.96 -5.83
CA VAL A 370 13.89 14.41 -7.18
C VAL A 370 14.04 15.93 -7.14
N LEU A 371 15.23 16.41 -7.48
CA LEU A 371 15.50 17.84 -7.70
C LEU A 371 15.61 18.08 -9.20
N GLU A 372 14.97 19.14 -9.69
CA GLU A 372 15.05 19.53 -11.09
C GLU A 372 15.39 21.02 -11.23
N GLY A 373 16.16 21.37 -12.24
CA GLY A 373 16.39 22.75 -12.61
C GLY A 373 17.75 23.05 -13.18
N VAL A 374 17.88 24.27 -13.72
CA VAL A 374 19.08 24.74 -14.37
C VAL A 374 20.27 24.96 -13.42
N HIS A 375 20.00 25.12 -12.13
CA HIS A 375 21.02 25.33 -11.11
C HIS A 375 21.73 24.02 -10.68
N LEU A 376 21.28 22.86 -11.17
CA LEU A 376 21.92 21.56 -10.94
C LEU A 376 23.05 21.35 -11.94
N VAL A 377 24.15 22.04 -11.73
CA VAL A 377 25.32 22.06 -12.60
C VAL A 377 26.28 20.95 -12.20
N PRO A 378 26.71 20.06 -13.16
CA PRO A 378 27.70 19.05 -12.90
C PRO A 378 28.99 19.65 -12.30
N GLY A 379 29.55 19.01 -11.26
CA GLY A 379 30.75 19.46 -10.58
C GLY A 379 30.59 20.62 -9.60
N TYR A 380 29.44 21.32 -9.55
CA TYR A 380 29.25 22.49 -8.67
C TYR A 380 28.55 22.16 -7.36
N LEU A 381 28.06 20.95 -7.21
CA LEU A 381 27.35 20.52 -6.01
C LEU A 381 28.36 20.04 -4.95
N ARG A 382 28.20 20.54 -3.73
CA ARG A 382 29.06 20.17 -2.62
C ARG A 382 28.76 18.76 -2.15
N ALA A 383 29.76 17.89 -2.18
CA ALA A 383 29.61 16.48 -1.80
C ALA A 383 29.18 16.29 -0.33
N ASP A 384 29.58 17.22 0.57
CA ASP A 384 29.23 17.20 1.99
C ASP A 384 27.71 17.39 2.23
N ALA A 385 27.02 18.17 1.39
CA ALA A 385 25.57 18.36 1.47
C ALA A 385 24.78 17.07 1.22
N PHE A 386 25.39 16.09 0.56
CA PHE A 386 24.76 14.82 0.16
C PHE A 386 25.23 13.61 0.99
N ALA A 387 26.00 13.84 2.06
CA ALA A 387 26.48 12.76 2.92
C ALA A 387 25.32 11.93 3.46
N GLY A 388 25.40 10.61 3.30
CA GLY A 388 24.34 9.68 3.73
C GLY A 388 23.23 9.42 2.71
N ALA A 389 23.28 10.02 1.51
CA ALA A 389 22.36 9.75 0.40
C ALA A 389 23.06 9.06 -0.77
N LEU A 390 22.26 8.43 -1.63
CA LEU A 390 22.67 7.98 -2.96
C LEU A 390 22.31 9.08 -3.96
N VAL A 391 23.31 9.82 -4.43
CA VAL A 391 23.12 10.94 -5.36
C VAL A 391 23.29 10.46 -6.79
N ILE A 392 22.32 10.78 -7.64
CA ILE A 392 22.29 10.35 -9.03
C ILE A 392 22.05 11.56 -9.92
N PRO A 393 23.13 12.20 -10.40
CA PRO A 393 23.03 13.32 -11.32
C PRO A 393 22.74 12.83 -12.75
N MET A 394 21.92 13.60 -13.47
CA MET A 394 21.60 13.46 -14.89
C MET A 394 21.38 14.83 -15.51
N LEU A 395 21.69 14.99 -16.78
CA LEU A 395 21.47 16.24 -17.50
C LEU A 395 20.53 16.01 -18.69
N VAL A 396 19.43 16.77 -18.76
CA VAL A 396 18.51 16.75 -19.91
C VAL A 396 18.95 17.77 -20.93
N THR A 397 19.12 17.32 -22.17
CA THR A 397 19.56 18.12 -23.30
C THR A 397 18.58 18.04 -24.47
N LEU A 398 18.62 19.04 -25.35
CA LEU A 398 17.96 19.02 -26.65
C LEU A 398 19.01 19.38 -27.70
N PRO A 399 19.59 18.39 -28.40
CA PRO A 399 20.61 18.65 -29.39
C PRO A 399 20.15 19.54 -30.54
N ASP A 400 18.94 19.33 -31.07
CA ASP A 400 18.34 20.13 -32.14
C ASP A 400 17.82 21.49 -31.64
N PRO A 401 18.38 22.63 -32.12
CA PRO A 401 17.89 23.95 -31.79
C PRO A 401 16.45 24.22 -32.22
N GLU A 402 15.98 23.64 -33.34
CA GLU A 402 14.60 23.84 -33.81
C GLU A 402 13.59 23.13 -32.90
N GLU A 403 13.93 21.92 -32.43
CA GLU A 403 13.14 21.23 -31.45
C GLU A 403 13.06 22.02 -30.15
N HIS A 404 14.18 22.60 -29.72
CA HIS A 404 14.21 23.43 -28.51
C HIS A 404 13.31 24.67 -28.64
N ARG A 405 13.24 25.30 -29.83
CA ARG A 405 12.29 26.40 -30.11
C ARG A 405 10.84 25.92 -30.06
N ARG A 406 10.55 24.73 -30.62
CA ARG A 406 9.21 24.12 -30.59
C ARG A 406 8.74 23.87 -29.16
N HIS A 407 9.60 23.41 -28.26
CA HIS A 407 9.30 23.24 -26.84
C HIS A 407 8.89 24.56 -26.16
N PHE A 408 9.56 25.68 -26.47
CA PHE A 408 9.14 26.97 -25.95
C PHE A 408 7.79 27.42 -26.48
N GLN A 409 7.48 27.16 -27.75
CA GLN A 409 6.20 27.47 -28.38
C GLN A 409 5.05 26.69 -27.75
N SER A 410 5.21 25.39 -27.54
CA SER A 410 4.22 24.53 -26.88
C SER A 410 3.95 24.99 -25.45
N ARG A 411 4.98 25.35 -24.71
CA ARG A 411 4.88 25.84 -23.33
C ARG A 411 4.16 27.17 -23.22
N ASP A 412 4.29 28.10 -24.18
CA ASP A 412 3.60 29.38 -24.21
C ASP A 412 2.08 29.18 -24.31
N VAL A 413 1.65 28.22 -25.12
CA VAL A 413 0.24 27.84 -25.27
C VAL A 413 -0.29 27.23 -23.95
N GLU A 414 0.44 26.31 -23.34
CA GLU A 414 0.02 25.63 -22.11
C GLU A 414 -0.05 26.55 -20.89
N THR A 415 0.84 27.53 -20.79
CA THR A 415 0.93 28.45 -19.64
C THR A 415 0.12 29.74 -19.82
N ALA A 416 -0.72 29.82 -20.87
CA ALA A 416 -1.54 31.00 -21.19
C ALA A 416 -0.72 32.30 -21.14
N ALA A 417 0.45 32.32 -21.78
CA ALA A 417 1.39 33.45 -21.89
C ALA A 417 1.94 33.99 -20.55
N SER A 418 1.78 33.30 -19.45
CA SER A 418 2.39 33.69 -18.16
C SER A 418 3.93 33.65 -18.20
N ARG A 419 4.50 33.00 -19.22
CA ARG A 419 5.94 32.94 -19.54
C ARG A 419 6.15 33.28 -21.01
N PRO A 420 6.24 34.57 -21.35
CA PRO A 420 6.14 35.04 -22.73
C PRO A 420 7.26 34.51 -23.63
N LEU A 421 6.90 33.86 -24.72
CA LEU A 421 7.77 33.26 -25.71
C LEU A 421 8.86 34.22 -26.21
N HIS A 422 8.48 35.52 -26.47
CA HIS A 422 9.41 36.49 -27.00
C HIS A 422 10.67 36.66 -26.14
N ARG A 423 10.54 36.56 -24.82
CA ARG A 423 11.67 36.68 -23.89
C ARG A 423 12.64 35.50 -24.04
N TYR A 424 12.15 34.28 -24.18
CA TYR A 424 13.01 33.11 -24.42
C TYR A 424 13.68 33.15 -25.79
N MET A 425 12.97 33.65 -26.79
CA MET A 425 13.54 33.83 -28.14
C MET A 425 14.61 34.91 -28.17
N GLN A 426 14.45 35.98 -27.42
CA GLN A 426 15.45 37.05 -27.29
C GLN A 426 16.78 36.54 -26.73
N TYR A 427 16.74 35.60 -25.78
CA TYR A 427 17.93 35.03 -25.11
C TYR A 427 18.23 33.59 -25.56
N PHE A 428 17.72 33.20 -26.70
CA PHE A 428 17.88 31.82 -27.16
C PHE A 428 19.36 31.44 -27.39
N GLY A 429 20.18 32.35 -27.87
CA GLY A 429 21.61 32.17 -28.02
C GLY A 429 22.33 31.88 -26.70
N GLU A 430 22.02 32.65 -25.65
CA GLU A 430 22.57 32.48 -24.29
C GLU A 430 22.12 31.16 -23.68
N ILE A 431 20.83 30.78 -23.88
CA ILE A 431 20.31 29.50 -23.38
C ILE A 431 21.06 28.33 -24.05
N ARG A 432 21.31 28.40 -25.38
CA ARG A 432 22.08 27.38 -26.09
C ARG A 432 23.54 27.33 -25.62
N ALA A 433 24.19 28.47 -25.47
CA ALA A 433 25.57 28.55 -24.97
C ALA A 433 25.71 27.97 -23.55
N MET A 434 24.67 28.15 -22.70
CA MET A 434 24.62 27.52 -21.38
C MET A 434 24.42 26.01 -21.48
N GLN A 435 23.61 25.52 -22.43
CA GLN A 435 23.45 24.07 -22.65
C GLN A 435 24.78 23.43 -23.04
N ASP A 436 25.49 24.03 -24.00
CA ASP A 436 26.80 23.54 -24.45
C ASP A 436 27.79 23.42 -23.27
N GLU A 437 27.82 24.45 -22.40
CA GLU A 437 28.67 24.43 -21.20
C GLU A 437 28.27 23.32 -20.21
N LEU A 438 26.95 23.13 -19.99
CA LEU A 438 26.46 22.09 -19.09
C LEU A 438 26.76 20.69 -19.65
N GLU A 439 26.69 20.49 -20.95
CA GLU A 439 27.06 19.24 -21.62
C GLU A 439 28.54 18.95 -21.50
N ASP A 440 29.42 19.97 -21.67
CA ASP A 440 30.86 19.83 -21.49
C ASP A 440 31.20 19.45 -20.06
N LEU A 441 30.59 20.09 -19.08
CA LEU A 441 30.76 19.75 -17.66
C LEU A 441 30.22 18.35 -17.35
N ALA A 442 29.08 17.96 -17.92
CA ALA A 442 28.53 16.63 -17.72
C ALA A 442 29.45 15.53 -18.25
N ARG A 443 30.10 15.74 -19.42
CA ARG A 443 31.08 14.80 -19.96
C ARG A 443 32.33 14.72 -19.06
N GLN A 444 32.80 15.85 -18.51
CA GLN A 444 33.95 15.89 -17.59
C GLN A 444 33.67 15.15 -16.27
N GLU A 445 32.46 15.24 -15.75
CA GLU A 445 32.05 14.68 -14.46
C GLU A 445 31.37 13.30 -14.57
N ASP A 446 31.38 12.66 -15.72
CA ASP A 446 30.69 11.37 -16.00
C ASP A 446 29.19 11.40 -15.62
N VAL A 447 28.52 12.53 -15.88
CA VAL A 447 27.09 12.71 -15.69
C VAL A 447 26.34 12.27 -16.95
N PRO A 448 25.41 11.32 -16.86
CA PRO A 448 24.63 10.85 -18.01
C PRO A 448 23.81 11.98 -18.66
N LEU A 449 23.86 12.04 -19.98
CA LEU A 449 23.01 12.90 -20.80
C LEU A 449 21.72 12.14 -21.16
N LEU A 450 20.58 12.80 -21.00
CA LEU A 450 19.28 12.32 -21.41
C LEU A 450 18.79 13.15 -22.58
N ASP A 451 18.39 12.49 -23.65
CA ASP A 451 17.77 13.17 -24.79
C ASP A 451 16.30 13.50 -24.44
N GLY A 452 15.97 14.77 -24.44
CA GLY A 452 14.64 15.28 -24.07
C GLY A 452 13.59 15.19 -25.18
N LEU A 453 13.83 14.46 -26.27
CA LEU A 453 12.93 14.39 -27.43
C LEU A 453 11.58 13.73 -27.11
N THR A 454 11.61 12.59 -26.44
CA THR A 454 10.38 11.92 -26.01
C THR A 454 10.36 11.70 -24.51
N LEU A 455 9.21 11.99 -23.88
CA LEU A 455 9.06 11.88 -22.42
C LEU A 455 9.24 10.44 -21.96
N ASP A 456 8.62 9.47 -22.65
CA ASP A 456 8.62 8.07 -22.23
C ASP A 456 10.01 7.44 -22.36
N GLU A 457 10.71 7.66 -23.48
CA GLU A 457 12.07 7.12 -23.69
C GLU A 457 13.08 7.74 -22.72
N SER A 458 13.00 9.07 -22.51
CA SER A 458 13.85 9.77 -21.54
C SER A 458 13.59 9.28 -20.11
N ALA A 459 12.32 9.01 -19.76
CA ALA A 459 11.97 8.47 -18.46
C ALA A 459 12.46 7.04 -18.25
N ASP A 460 12.37 6.20 -19.29
CA ASP A 460 12.94 4.84 -19.26
C ASP A 460 14.46 4.86 -19.08
N GLN A 461 15.19 5.68 -19.86
CA GLN A 461 16.63 5.87 -19.72
C GLN A 461 17.01 6.37 -18.32
N ALA A 462 16.28 7.38 -17.79
CA ALA A 462 16.53 7.91 -16.46
C ALA A 462 16.32 6.85 -15.38
N VAL A 463 15.24 6.08 -15.45
CA VAL A 463 14.98 4.98 -14.51
C VAL A 463 16.11 3.95 -14.58
N ASP A 464 16.60 3.59 -15.77
CA ASP A 464 17.69 2.64 -15.92
C ASP A 464 19.02 3.16 -15.35
N VAL A 465 19.30 4.46 -15.50
CA VAL A 465 20.45 5.11 -14.85
C VAL A 465 20.33 5.01 -13.33
N VAL A 466 19.15 5.32 -12.80
CA VAL A 466 18.90 5.24 -11.34
C VAL A 466 19.07 3.81 -10.84
N LEU A 467 18.48 2.82 -11.52
CA LEU A 467 18.60 1.41 -11.14
C LEU A 467 20.07 0.95 -11.12
N ARG A 468 20.83 1.24 -12.17
CA ARG A 468 22.25 0.89 -12.24
C ARG A 468 23.09 1.53 -11.13
N ARG A 469 22.96 2.84 -10.92
CA ARG A 469 23.71 3.58 -9.88
C ARG A 469 23.37 3.10 -8.47
N VAL A 470 22.10 2.82 -8.19
CA VAL A 470 21.67 2.25 -6.89
C VAL A 470 22.28 0.86 -6.71
N MET A 471 22.21 -0.02 -7.71
CA MET A 471 22.76 -1.37 -7.62
C MET A 471 24.27 -1.40 -7.39
N VAL A 472 25.01 -0.48 -8.01
CA VAL A 472 26.47 -0.35 -7.80
C VAL A 472 26.77 0.14 -6.38
N ALA A 473 25.96 1.04 -5.83
CA ALA A 473 26.16 1.65 -4.52
C ALA A 473 25.72 0.75 -3.34
N LEU A 474 24.96 -0.33 -3.58
CA LEU A 474 24.59 -1.29 -2.55
C LEU A 474 25.75 -2.22 -2.20
N THR A 475 25.97 -2.44 -0.92
CA THR A 475 26.88 -3.49 -0.44
C THR A 475 26.35 -4.89 -0.81
N PRO A 476 27.22 -5.93 -0.88
CA PRO A 476 26.75 -7.30 -1.13
C PRO A 476 25.66 -7.76 -0.15
N GLN A 477 25.79 -7.38 1.13
CA GLN A 477 24.80 -7.73 2.16
C GLN A 477 23.47 -7.02 1.92
N GLU A 478 23.46 -5.69 1.69
CA GLU A 478 22.25 -4.93 1.37
C GLU A 478 21.56 -5.49 0.12
N ARG A 479 22.34 -5.93 -0.86
CA ARG A 479 21.83 -6.54 -2.08
C ARG A 479 21.14 -7.89 -1.80
N ALA A 480 21.76 -8.77 -1.01
CA ALA A 480 21.18 -10.04 -0.60
C ALA A 480 19.89 -9.84 0.22
N ASP A 481 19.90 -8.91 1.19
CA ASP A 481 18.73 -8.63 2.04
C ASP A 481 17.53 -8.08 1.25
N LEU A 482 17.79 -7.27 0.20
CA LEU A 482 16.75 -6.60 -0.57
C LEU A 482 16.21 -7.45 -1.73
N LEU A 483 17.07 -8.24 -2.36
CA LEU A 483 16.71 -9.04 -3.54
C LEU A 483 16.40 -10.50 -3.21
N GLY A 484 16.77 -10.97 -2.01
CA GLY A 484 16.85 -12.38 -1.66
C GLY A 484 18.15 -12.98 -2.20
N ASP A 485 18.52 -14.15 -1.70
CA ASP A 485 19.74 -14.83 -2.14
C ASP A 485 19.60 -15.22 -3.62
N PRO A 486 20.35 -14.62 -4.55
CA PRO A 486 20.33 -15.05 -5.94
C PRO A 486 21.07 -16.39 -5.98
N GLY A 487 20.40 -17.47 -6.35
CA GLY A 487 21.12 -18.67 -6.75
C GLY A 487 22.23 -18.26 -7.74
N ASP A 488 23.43 -18.81 -7.55
CA ASP A 488 24.72 -18.40 -8.15
C ASP A 488 24.78 -18.06 -9.67
N GLY A 489 23.69 -18.21 -10.41
CA GLY A 489 23.57 -17.89 -11.84
C GLY A 489 23.03 -16.51 -12.19
N GLU A 490 22.11 -15.93 -11.40
CA GLU A 490 21.39 -14.68 -11.76
C GLU A 490 22.21 -13.40 -11.51
N ALA A 491 23.14 -13.40 -10.57
CA ALA A 491 23.96 -12.22 -10.26
C ALA A 491 24.93 -11.85 -11.40
N ALA A 492 25.34 -12.80 -12.21
CA ALA A 492 26.23 -12.61 -13.35
C ALA A 492 25.51 -12.10 -14.61
N GLU A 493 24.22 -12.42 -14.78
CA GLU A 493 23.42 -11.95 -15.91
C GLU A 493 22.93 -10.49 -15.73
N LEU A 494 22.58 -10.09 -14.50
CA LEU A 494 22.16 -8.72 -14.19
C LEU A 494 23.28 -7.68 -14.43
N THR A 495 24.55 -8.12 -14.36
CA THR A 495 25.71 -7.28 -14.67
C THR A 495 26.12 -7.34 -16.14
N ARG A 496 25.76 -8.38 -16.89
CA ARG A 496 26.13 -8.57 -18.31
C ARG A 496 25.10 -8.06 -19.31
N GLY A 497 23.81 -8.07 -18.97
CA GLY A 497 22.72 -7.61 -19.85
C GLY A 497 22.68 -6.11 -20.12
N THR A 498 23.54 -5.32 -19.47
CA THR A 498 23.62 -3.86 -19.62
C THR A 498 24.88 -3.36 -20.33
N VAL A 499 25.68 -4.26 -20.95
CA VAL A 499 26.91 -3.92 -21.71
C VAL A 499 26.78 -4.37 -23.17
N GLY A 500 25.63 -4.11 -23.77
CA GLY A 500 25.42 -4.43 -25.20
C GLY A 500 24.54 -3.39 -25.86
N ASN A 501 25.21 -2.49 -26.56
CA ASN A 501 24.81 -1.38 -27.42
C ASN A 501 24.54 -0.05 -26.77
#